data_c75a5a292432e87f4580104722347671
#
_entry.id   c75a5a292432e87f4580104722347671
#
_cell.length_a   1.000
_cell.length_b   1.000
_cell.length_c   1.000
_cell.angle_alpha   90.00
_cell.angle_beta   90.00
_cell.angle_gamma   90.00
#
_symmetry.space_group_name_H-M   'P 1'
#
loop_
_entity.id
_entity.type
_entity.pdbx_description
1 polymer ?
#
loop_
_entity_poly.entity_id
_entity_poly.type
_entity_poly.pdbx_seq_one_letter_code
_entity_poly.pdbx_strand_id
1 'polypeptide(L)'
;AENPPSALIQAGSLAIYGDTREECDENAPHGEGFSVEVCEKWEEAFFNQTFDETRQVLFRIGFVLGQNGGALEPLEKLARLGLGGTVGSGKQYISWLHIDDLNRMFHEAIEDERYHGIYNATGPNPVTNQTFMRELRQAMGKGWAPPAPTPFVWLGAYTVMRTEPNLALTGRNCVPRKLEEEGFQFQYTNLTETLKELV
;
A
#
# COMPACT_ATOMS: atom_id res chain seq x y z
N ALA A 1 7.95 20.36 -24.55
CA ALA A 1 8.95 21.19 -23.83
C ALA A 1 10.21 21.25 -24.67
N GLU A 2 10.97 22.37 -24.63
CA GLU A 2 12.27 22.47 -25.35
C GLU A 2 13.33 21.53 -24.76
N ASN A 3 13.17 21.17 -23.44
CA ASN A 3 13.98 20.17 -22.76
C ASN A 3 13.03 19.26 -21.97
N PRO A 4 12.58 18.13 -22.52
CA PRO A 4 11.75 17.19 -21.80
C PRO A 4 12.56 16.51 -20.68
N PRO A 5 11.93 16.13 -19.56
CA PRO A 5 12.59 15.33 -18.52
C PRO A 5 12.92 13.93 -19.06
N SER A 6 14.01 13.33 -18.59
CA SER A 6 14.41 11.95 -18.95
C SER A 6 13.44 10.91 -18.41
N ALA A 7 12.76 11.19 -17.29
CA ALA A 7 11.78 10.30 -16.68
C ALA A 7 10.57 11.07 -16.14
N LEU A 8 9.38 10.50 -16.31
CA LEU A 8 8.14 10.92 -15.68
C LEU A 8 7.62 9.77 -14.81
N ILE A 9 7.53 10.03 -13.50
CA ILE A 9 7.15 9.00 -12.53
C ILE A 9 5.84 9.38 -11.87
N GLN A 10 4.85 8.48 -11.92
CA GLN A 10 3.54 8.69 -11.36
C GLN A 10 3.26 7.74 -10.20
N ALA A 11 2.65 8.30 -9.14
CA ALA A 11 2.03 7.51 -8.08
C ALA A 11 0.65 7.00 -8.54
N GLY A 12 0.47 5.71 -8.54
CA GLY A 12 -0.80 5.00 -8.71
C GLY A 12 -1.18 4.26 -7.43
N SER A 13 -2.07 3.29 -7.51
CA SER A 13 -2.55 2.56 -6.32
C SER A 13 -2.78 1.09 -6.60
N LEU A 14 -2.43 0.22 -5.63
CA LEU A 14 -2.83 -1.20 -5.62
C LEU A 14 -4.36 -1.39 -5.58
N ALA A 15 -5.14 -0.32 -5.38
CA ALA A 15 -6.60 -0.38 -5.44
C ALA A 15 -7.14 -0.89 -6.78
N ILE A 16 -6.32 -0.84 -7.83
CA ILE A 16 -6.66 -1.38 -9.16
C ILE A 16 -6.96 -2.88 -9.14
N TYR A 17 -6.42 -3.65 -8.18
CA TYR A 17 -6.70 -5.08 -8.05
C TYR A 17 -8.00 -5.42 -7.30
N GLY A 18 -8.73 -4.39 -6.81
CA GLY A 18 -9.96 -4.59 -6.05
C GLY A 18 -9.72 -5.27 -4.68
N ASP A 19 -10.68 -6.09 -4.23
CA ASP A 19 -10.56 -6.91 -3.01
C ASP A 19 -10.14 -8.32 -3.39
N THR A 20 -8.90 -8.71 -3.10
CA THR A 20 -8.39 -10.02 -3.45
C THR A 20 -7.55 -10.65 -2.34
N ARG A 21 -7.66 -11.98 -2.22
CA ARG A 21 -6.82 -12.81 -1.34
C ARG A 21 -5.79 -13.62 -2.11
N GLU A 22 -5.98 -13.76 -3.41
CA GLU A 22 -5.01 -14.37 -4.29
C GLU A 22 -3.83 -13.42 -4.47
N GLU A 23 -2.65 -13.99 -4.64
CA GLU A 23 -1.43 -13.21 -4.86
C GLU A 23 -1.51 -12.48 -6.20
N CYS A 24 -1.26 -11.17 -6.17
CA CYS A 24 -1.29 -10.31 -7.34
C CYS A 24 0.11 -9.72 -7.58
N ASP A 25 0.68 -10.01 -8.71
CA ASP A 25 1.81 -9.30 -9.29
C ASP A 25 1.33 -8.23 -10.30
N GLU A 26 2.27 -7.61 -11.01
CA GLU A 26 1.98 -6.55 -11.99
C GLU A 26 1.16 -7.03 -13.19
N ASN A 27 1.11 -8.34 -13.46
CA ASN A 27 0.38 -8.98 -14.56
C ASN A 27 -1.00 -9.47 -14.14
N ALA A 28 -1.35 -9.40 -12.85
CA ALA A 28 -2.63 -9.86 -12.36
C ALA A 28 -3.79 -9.04 -12.96
N PRO A 29 -4.96 -9.66 -13.18
CA PRO A 29 -6.12 -8.95 -13.71
C PRO A 29 -6.57 -7.85 -12.74
N HIS A 30 -7.12 -6.77 -13.29
CA HIS A 30 -7.76 -5.73 -12.49
C HIS A 30 -9.02 -6.29 -11.82
N GLY A 31 -9.34 -5.72 -10.66
CA GLY A 31 -10.56 -6.02 -9.94
C GLY A 31 -11.77 -5.28 -10.49
N GLU A 32 -12.77 -5.07 -9.62
CA GLU A 32 -14.01 -4.37 -9.97
C GLU A 32 -14.34 -3.28 -8.95
N GLY A 33 -15.10 -2.27 -9.38
CA GLY A 33 -15.66 -1.21 -8.56
C GLY A 33 -15.01 0.15 -8.74
N PHE A 34 -15.60 1.14 -8.07
CA PHE A 34 -15.26 2.56 -8.28
C PHE A 34 -13.77 2.89 -8.15
N SER A 35 -13.09 2.34 -7.12
CA SER A 35 -11.66 2.61 -6.93
C SER A 35 -10.81 2.03 -8.07
N VAL A 36 -11.22 0.87 -8.61
CA VAL A 36 -10.56 0.24 -9.76
C VAL A 36 -10.71 1.12 -10.99
N GLU A 37 -11.96 1.53 -11.31
CA GLU A 37 -12.23 2.41 -12.46
C GLU A 37 -11.46 3.73 -12.41
N VAL A 38 -11.27 4.30 -11.21
CA VAL A 38 -10.46 5.51 -11.02
C VAL A 38 -8.99 5.22 -11.32
N CYS A 39 -8.45 4.11 -10.80
CA CYS A 39 -7.06 3.75 -11.05
C CYS A 39 -6.80 3.47 -12.54
N GLU A 40 -7.72 2.76 -13.20
CA GLU A 40 -7.63 2.48 -14.64
C GLU A 40 -7.59 3.77 -15.47
N LYS A 41 -8.46 4.73 -15.17
CA LYS A 41 -8.46 6.04 -15.84
C LYS A 41 -7.18 6.85 -15.58
N TRP A 42 -6.60 6.75 -14.40
CA TRP A 42 -5.32 7.40 -14.10
C TRP A 42 -4.17 6.78 -14.89
N GLU A 43 -4.11 5.45 -14.96
CA GLU A 43 -3.09 4.74 -15.73
C GLU A 43 -3.27 4.98 -17.23
N GLU A 44 -4.50 4.92 -17.74
CA GLU A 44 -4.82 5.24 -19.13
C GLU A 44 -4.40 6.68 -19.48
N ALA A 45 -4.77 7.67 -18.66
CA ALA A 45 -4.40 9.07 -18.89
C ALA A 45 -2.89 9.29 -18.88
N PHE A 46 -2.16 8.54 -18.05
CA PHE A 46 -0.71 8.61 -17.95
C PHE A 46 -0.02 8.01 -19.18
N PHE A 47 -0.45 6.83 -19.63
CA PHE A 47 0.19 6.11 -20.74
C PHE A 47 -0.36 6.48 -22.13
N ASN A 48 -1.53 7.14 -22.22
CA ASN A 48 -2.05 7.63 -23.51
C ASN A 48 -1.21 8.76 -24.11
N GLN A 49 -0.33 9.37 -23.34
CA GLN A 49 0.64 10.33 -23.83
C GLN A 49 1.98 9.64 -23.99
N THR A 50 2.41 9.43 -25.22
CA THR A 50 3.75 8.91 -25.52
C THR A 50 4.73 10.07 -25.70
N PHE A 51 5.92 9.92 -25.14
CA PHE A 51 7.00 10.89 -25.23
C PHE A 51 8.24 10.19 -25.79
N ASP A 52 8.80 10.69 -26.87
CA ASP A 52 9.92 10.05 -27.57
C ASP A 52 11.21 10.00 -26.71
N GLU A 53 11.36 10.99 -25.81
CA GLU A 53 12.59 11.18 -25.00
C GLU A 53 12.35 11.06 -23.49
N THR A 54 11.10 10.77 -23.06
CA THR A 54 10.75 10.68 -21.63
C THR A 54 10.26 9.28 -21.28
N ARG A 55 11.00 8.61 -20.43
CA ARG A 55 10.64 7.31 -19.87
C ARG A 55 9.47 7.46 -18.87
N GLN A 56 8.46 6.60 -18.96
CA GLN A 56 7.30 6.62 -18.07
C GLN A 56 7.35 5.46 -17.09
N VAL A 57 7.22 5.77 -15.79
CA VAL A 57 7.18 4.80 -14.70
C VAL A 57 5.97 5.08 -13.83
N LEU A 58 5.20 4.05 -13.50
CA LEU A 58 4.05 4.15 -12.61
C LEU A 58 4.21 3.17 -11.44
N PHE A 59 4.15 3.69 -10.22
CA PHE A 59 4.15 2.90 -9.01
C PHE A 59 2.73 2.72 -8.46
N ARG A 60 2.18 1.50 -8.50
CA ARG A 60 0.96 1.11 -7.80
C ARG A 60 1.28 0.97 -6.32
N ILE A 61 1.06 2.03 -5.55
CA ILE A 61 1.49 2.13 -4.15
C ILE A 61 0.54 1.36 -3.24
N GLY A 62 1.12 0.58 -2.31
CA GLY A 62 0.44 -0.17 -1.27
C GLY A 62 0.20 0.64 0.02
N PHE A 63 0.18 -0.08 1.15
CA PHE A 63 -0.05 0.52 2.47
C PHE A 63 1.28 1.02 3.05
N VAL A 64 1.55 2.31 2.92
CA VAL A 64 2.82 2.92 3.33
C VAL A 64 2.85 3.14 4.84
N LEU A 65 3.91 2.63 5.46
CA LEU A 65 4.22 2.79 6.88
C LEU A 65 5.29 3.87 7.07
N GLY A 66 5.02 4.85 7.91
CA GLY A 66 5.96 5.91 8.25
C GLY A 66 5.60 6.56 9.58
N GLN A 67 6.57 7.26 10.19
CA GLN A 67 6.36 7.97 11.46
C GLN A 67 5.56 9.27 11.26
N ASN A 68 4.79 9.64 12.27
CA ASN A 68 4.12 10.94 12.37
C ASN A 68 3.15 11.26 11.21
N GLY A 69 2.50 10.26 10.66
CA GLY A 69 1.49 10.49 9.60
C GLY A 69 1.12 9.25 8.81
N GLY A 70 0.41 9.48 7.70
CA GLY A 70 0.01 8.43 6.78
C GLY A 70 -1.01 7.44 7.34
N ALA A 71 -1.02 6.24 6.78
CA ALA A 71 -2.01 5.21 7.09
C ALA A 71 -1.81 4.54 8.46
N LEU A 72 -0.61 4.61 9.04
CA LEU A 72 -0.28 4.01 10.34
C LEU A 72 -0.85 4.79 11.51
N GLU A 73 -0.78 6.12 11.48
CA GLU A 73 -1.17 7.00 12.60
C GLU A 73 -2.61 6.77 13.13
N PRO A 74 -3.66 6.63 12.31
CA PRO A 74 -4.99 6.30 12.81
C PRO A 74 -5.06 4.95 13.51
N LEU A 75 -4.32 3.94 13.02
CA LEU A 75 -4.28 2.61 13.63
C LEU A 75 -3.55 2.62 14.96
N GLU A 76 -2.46 3.38 15.09
CA GLU A 76 -1.78 3.61 16.37
C GLU A 76 -2.70 4.27 17.39
N LYS A 77 -3.44 5.31 17.01
CA LYS A 77 -4.39 6.00 17.90
C LYS A 77 -5.43 5.01 18.44
N LEU A 78 -5.99 4.16 17.57
CA LEU A 78 -6.92 3.11 17.99
C LEU A 78 -6.26 2.11 18.93
N ALA A 79 -5.05 1.65 18.62
CA ALA A 79 -4.31 0.70 19.45
C ALA A 79 -3.97 1.29 20.83
N ARG A 80 -3.60 2.59 20.90
CA ARG A 80 -3.37 3.30 22.17
C ARG A 80 -4.60 3.33 23.07
N LEU A 81 -5.79 3.44 22.47
CA LEU A 81 -7.07 3.42 23.19
C LEU A 81 -7.58 2.01 23.52
N GLY A 82 -6.83 0.95 23.20
CA GLY A 82 -7.26 -0.44 23.39
C GLY A 82 -8.27 -0.93 22.35
N LEU A 83 -8.47 -0.18 21.26
CA LEU A 83 -9.41 -0.48 20.18
C LEU A 83 -8.73 -1.04 18.91
N GLY A 84 -7.44 -1.35 18.98
CA GLY A 84 -6.63 -1.87 17.88
C GLY A 84 -6.86 -3.36 17.58
N GLY A 85 -8.10 -3.85 17.69
CA GLY A 85 -8.44 -5.24 17.38
C GLY A 85 -8.51 -5.52 15.88
N THR A 86 -8.76 -6.78 15.54
CA THR A 86 -8.99 -7.22 14.16
C THR A 86 -10.20 -6.52 13.56
N VAL A 87 -10.06 -6.02 12.35
CA VAL A 87 -11.11 -5.30 11.62
C VAL A 87 -11.94 -6.28 10.79
N GLY A 88 -13.25 -6.32 11.00
CA GLY A 88 -14.16 -7.21 10.29
C GLY A 88 -13.75 -8.68 10.44
N SER A 89 -13.54 -9.39 9.32
CA SER A 89 -13.08 -10.79 9.30
C SER A 89 -11.59 -10.95 9.63
N GLY A 90 -10.80 -9.88 9.46
CA GLY A 90 -9.35 -9.90 9.60
C GLY A 90 -8.59 -10.67 8.53
N LYS A 91 -9.31 -11.25 7.54
CA LYS A 91 -8.73 -12.07 6.47
C LYS A 91 -8.28 -11.27 5.25
N GLN A 92 -8.69 -9.99 5.17
CA GLN A 92 -8.22 -9.07 4.13
C GLN A 92 -6.73 -8.83 4.29
N TYR A 93 -6.01 -8.83 3.16
CA TYR A 93 -4.57 -8.61 3.15
C TYR A 93 -4.20 -7.13 3.16
N ILE A 94 -3.06 -6.83 3.75
CA ILE A 94 -2.40 -5.52 3.74
C ILE A 94 -1.04 -5.71 3.06
N SER A 95 -0.91 -5.18 1.85
CA SER A 95 0.36 -5.08 1.13
C SER A 95 1.08 -3.83 1.60
N TRP A 96 1.89 -3.98 2.62
CA TRP A 96 2.58 -2.90 3.31
C TRP A 96 3.99 -2.68 2.79
N LEU A 97 4.51 -1.46 2.94
CA LEU A 97 5.92 -1.12 2.71
C LEU A 97 6.34 0.03 3.62
N HIS A 98 7.64 0.13 3.90
CA HIS A 98 8.19 1.26 4.63
C HIS A 98 8.37 2.47 3.70
N ILE A 99 8.19 3.68 4.24
CA ILE A 99 8.32 4.94 3.49
C ILE A 99 9.72 5.10 2.87
N ASP A 100 10.78 4.62 3.54
CA ASP A 100 12.14 4.71 3.02
C ASP A 100 12.36 3.81 1.83
N ASP A 101 11.80 2.59 1.82
CA ASP A 101 11.84 1.74 0.62
C ASP A 101 11.06 2.37 -0.53
N LEU A 102 9.90 3.00 -0.26
CA LEU A 102 9.16 3.74 -1.28
C LEU A 102 9.99 4.90 -1.84
N ASN A 103 10.63 5.69 -0.99
CA ASN A 103 11.47 6.80 -1.42
C ASN A 103 12.65 6.32 -2.27
N ARG A 104 13.25 5.18 -1.92
CA ARG A 104 14.31 4.56 -2.71
C ARG A 104 13.82 4.08 -4.07
N MET A 105 12.62 3.48 -4.15
CA MET A 105 12.01 3.11 -5.43
C MET A 105 11.87 4.32 -6.37
N PHE A 106 11.37 5.45 -5.85
CA PHE A 106 11.27 6.68 -6.64
C PHE A 106 12.64 7.20 -7.04
N HIS A 107 13.62 7.21 -6.13
CA HIS A 107 14.98 7.65 -6.42
C HIS A 107 15.64 6.78 -7.48
N GLU A 108 15.61 5.46 -7.32
CA GLU A 108 16.18 4.52 -8.29
C GLU A 108 15.48 4.64 -9.65
N ALA A 109 14.15 4.81 -9.68
CA ALA A 109 13.42 5.02 -10.92
C ALA A 109 13.79 6.34 -11.65
N ILE A 110 14.31 7.34 -10.96
CA ILE A 110 14.84 8.57 -11.59
C ILE A 110 16.23 8.30 -12.20
N GLU A 111 17.11 7.65 -11.46
CA GLU A 111 18.52 7.49 -11.79
C GLU A 111 18.78 6.33 -12.78
N ASP A 112 18.01 5.25 -12.70
CA ASP A 112 18.23 4.02 -13.44
C ASP A 112 17.26 3.88 -14.62
N GLU A 113 17.79 3.88 -15.82
CA GLU A 113 17.03 3.78 -17.07
C GLU A 113 16.31 2.43 -17.26
N ARG A 114 16.66 1.40 -16.49
CA ARG A 114 15.98 0.08 -16.53
C ARG A 114 14.52 0.17 -16.07
N TYR A 115 14.21 1.09 -15.14
CA TYR A 115 12.83 1.26 -14.68
C TYR A 115 11.93 1.83 -15.76
N HIS A 116 10.91 1.07 -16.16
CA HIS A 116 9.91 1.49 -17.15
C HIS A 116 8.57 0.77 -16.96
N GLY A 117 7.47 1.45 -17.33
CA GLY A 117 6.12 0.88 -17.22
C GLY A 117 5.63 0.80 -15.78
N ILE A 118 4.95 -0.27 -15.40
CA ILE A 118 4.20 -0.41 -14.14
C ILE A 118 4.95 -1.29 -13.16
N TYR A 119 4.94 -0.88 -11.87
CA TYR A 119 5.49 -1.62 -10.74
C TYR A 119 4.52 -1.62 -9.56
N ASN A 120 4.42 -2.73 -8.85
CA ASN A 120 3.77 -2.79 -7.55
C ASN A 120 4.72 -2.25 -6.47
N ALA A 121 4.51 -1.01 -6.01
CA ALA A 121 5.28 -0.42 -4.93
C ALA A 121 4.74 -0.89 -3.57
N THR A 122 5.12 -2.08 -3.19
CA THR A 122 4.80 -2.74 -1.92
C THR A 122 6.01 -3.52 -1.41
N GLY A 123 6.01 -3.88 -0.12
CA GLY A 123 6.98 -4.83 0.42
C GLY A 123 6.68 -6.27 -0.02
N PRO A 124 7.67 -7.18 0.07
CA PRO A 124 7.56 -8.55 -0.44
C PRO A 124 6.68 -9.47 0.42
N ASN A 125 6.32 -9.06 1.62
CA ASN A 125 5.64 -9.90 2.60
C ASN A 125 4.29 -9.31 3.02
N PRO A 126 3.24 -9.39 2.19
CA PRO A 126 1.90 -8.96 2.56
C PRO A 126 1.36 -9.82 3.71
N VAL A 127 0.59 -9.22 4.62
CA VAL A 127 0.03 -9.90 5.78
C VAL A 127 -1.47 -9.69 5.88
N THR A 128 -2.18 -10.58 6.61
CA THR A 128 -3.60 -10.35 6.91
C THR A 128 -3.78 -9.20 7.90
N ASN A 129 -4.93 -8.53 7.86
CA ASN A 129 -5.29 -7.50 8.84
C ASN A 129 -5.18 -8.03 10.28
N GLN A 130 -5.61 -9.26 10.52
CA GLN A 130 -5.47 -9.90 11.84
C GLN A 130 -4.02 -9.94 12.31
N THR A 131 -3.10 -10.34 11.43
CA THR A 131 -1.66 -10.37 11.72
C THR A 131 -1.13 -8.96 11.94
N PHE A 132 -1.42 -8.04 11.03
CA PHE A 132 -0.97 -6.65 11.13
C PHE A 132 -1.39 -6.00 12.45
N MET A 133 -2.66 -6.08 12.82
CA MET A 133 -3.17 -5.48 14.06
C MET A 133 -2.61 -6.15 15.32
N ARG A 134 -2.31 -7.44 15.27
CA ARG A 134 -1.62 -8.14 16.36
C ARG A 134 -0.19 -7.62 16.53
N GLU A 135 0.59 -7.57 15.44
CA GLU A 135 1.98 -7.08 15.47
C GLU A 135 2.06 -5.61 15.90
N LEU A 136 1.15 -4.77 15.41
CA LEU A 136 1.08 -3.36 15.82
C LEU A 136 0.86 -3.23 17.34
N ARG A 137 -0.11 -3.97 17.90
CA ARG A 137 -0.32 -3.93 19.36
C ARG A 137 0.89 -4.43 20.12
N GLN A 138 1.54 -5.49 19.66
CA GLN A 138 2.74 -6.03 20.31
C GLN A 138 3.90 -5.03 20.27
N ALA A 139 4.13 -4.36 19.15
CA ALA A 139 5.14 -3.32 19.01
C ALA A 139 4.89 -2.16 19.98
N MET A 140 3.63 -1.79 20.20
CA MET A 140 3.21 -0.75 21.14
C MET A 140 3.14 -1.21 22.61
N GLY A 141 3.53 -2.44 22.94
CA GLY A 141 3.40 -2.99 24.30
C GLY A 141 1.95 -3.16 24.76
N LYS A 142 1.00 -3.27 23.83
CA LYS A 142 -0.42 -3.48 24.14
C LYS A 142 -0.80 -4.97 24.02
N GLY A 143 -1.63 -5.42 24.95
CA GLY A 143 -2.13 -6.78 24.98
C GLY A 143 -3.28 -7.03 23.98
N TRP A 144 -4.22 -7.86 24.40
CA TRP A 144 -5.42 -8.16 23.64
C TRP A 144 -6.31 -6.91 23.46
N ALA A 145 -6.92 -6.80 22.31
CA ALA A 145 -7.96 -5.81 22.04
C ALA A 145 -9.19 -6.48 21.41
N PRO A 146 -10.41 -6.01 21.71
CA PRO A 146 -11.61 -6.56 21.12
C PRO A 146 -11.61 -6.40 19.60
N PRO A 147 -12.12 -7.38 18.84
CA PRO A 147 -12.30 -7.21 17.40
C PRO A 147 -13.29 -6.08 17.14
N ALA A 148 -13.12 -5.37 16.03
CA ALA A 148 -14.04 -4.36 15.53
C ALA A 148 -15.02 -5.00 14.51
N PRO A 149 -16.23 -5.43 14.92
CA PRO A 149 -17.21 -5.96 13.99
C PRO A 149 -17.60 -4.94 12.92
N THR A 150 -17.93 -5.41 11.74
CA THR A 150 -18.23 -4.56 10.58
C THR A 150 -19.15 -3.36 10.88
N PRO A 151 -20.25 -3.46 11.65
CA PRO A 151 -21.09 -2.30 11.95
C PRO A 151 -20.36 -1.17 12.69
N PHE A 152 -19.43 -1.53 13.60
CA PHE A 152 -18.63 -0.54 14.33
C PHE A 152 -17.52 0.06 13.47
N VAL A 153 -16.99 -0.69 12.50
CA VAL A 153 -16.05 -0.18 11.51
C VAL A 153 -16.71 0.90 10.66
N TRP A 154 -17.93 0.68 10.20
CA TRP A 154 -18.73 1.68 9.47
C TRP A 154 -18.92 2.96 10.29
N LEU A 155 -19.35 2.82 11.54
CA LEU A 155 -19.57 3.97 12.42
C LEU A 155 -18.25 4.73 12.67
N GLY A 156 -17.16 4.02 12.99
CA GLY A 156 -15.84 4.61 13.26
C GLY A 156 -15.21 5.28 12.04
N ALA A 157 -15.36 4.68 10.87
CA ALA A 157 -14.85 5.25 9.63
C ALA A 157 -15.49 6.59 9.29
N TYR A 158 -16.82 6.69 9.39
CA TYR A 158 -17.53 7.94 9.13
C TYR A 158 -17.31 9.01 10.20
N THR A 159 -17.31 8.64 11.48
CA THR A 159 -17.33 9.61 12.59
C THR A 159 -15.93 10.02 13.04
N VAL A 160 -14.97 9.08 13.09
CA VAL A 160 -13.63 9.30 13.64
C VAL A 160 -12.58 9.48 12.54
N MET A 161 -12.60 8.59 11.55
CA MET A 161 -11.55 8.57 10.52
C MET A 161 -11.90 9.42 9.29
N ARG A 162 -13.17 9.80 9.12
CA ARG A 162 -13.67 10.54 7.94
C ARG A 162 -13.21 9.91 6.62
N THR A 163 -13.21 8.58 6.58
CA THR A 163 -12.75 7.78 5.45
C THR A 163 -13.83 6.80 5.02
N GLU A 164 -13.72 6.28 3.81
CA GLU A 164 -14.67 5.29 3.32
C GLU A 164 -14.47 3.94 4.03
N PRO A 165 -15.53 3.36 4.64
CA PRO A 165 -15.42 2.10 5.39
C PRO A 165 -14.87 0.93 4.58
N ASN A 166 -15.15 0.89 3.28
CA ASN A 166 -14.69 -0.15 2.39
C ASN A 166 -13.15 -0.25 2.35
N LEU A 167 -12.43 0.87 2.53
CA LEU A 167 -10.96 0.86 2.56
C LEU A 167 -10.40 0.02 3.73
N ALA A 168 -11.11 -0.05 4.84
CA ALA A 168 -10.69 -0.86 6.00
C ALA A 168 -11.13 -2.33 5.89
N LEU A 169 -12.18 -2.62 5.12
CA LEU A 169 -12.81 -3.95 5.00
C LEU A 169 -12.32 -4.75 3.79
N THR A 170 -11.75 -4.08 2.79
CA THR A 170 -11.15 -4.69 1.60
C THR A 170 -9.63 -4.80 1.75
N GLY A 171 -9.04 -5.73 1.07
CA GLY A 171 -7.59 -5.96 1.11
C GLY A 171 -7.05 -6.46 -0.22
N ARG A 172 -5.72 -6.40 -0.35
CA ARG A 172 -5.01 -6.85 -1.53
C ARG A 172 -3.78 -7.61 -1.11
N ASN A 173 -3.57 -8.76 -1.72
CA ASN A 173 -2.41 -9.61 -1.50
C ASN A 173 -1.42 -9.40 -2.65
N CYS A 174 -0.82 -8.20 -2.73
CA CYS A 174 0.05 -7.83 -3.83
C CYS A 174 1.52 -8.00 -3.44
N VAL A 175 2.30 -8.44 -4.42
CA VAL A 175 3.76 -8.62 -4.32
C VAL A 175 4.47 -7.78 -5.38
N PRO A 176 5.72 -7.33 -5.12
CA PRO A 176 6.50 -6.47 -6.00
C PRO A 176 7.36 -7.31 -6.96
N ARG A 177 6.74 -8.19 -7.76
CA ARG A 177 7.45 -9.21 -8.55
C ARG A 177 8.49 -8.59 -9.48
N LYS A 178 8.12 -7.56 -10.20
CA LYS A 178 9.00 -6.90 -11.14
C LYS A 178 10.19 -6.19 -10.45
N LEU A 179 9.98 -5.55 -9.30
CA LEU A 179 11.06 -4.96 -8.51
C LEU A 179 12.06 -6.01 -8.02
N GLU A 180 11.57 -7.18 -7.57
CA GLU A 180 12.42 -8.30 -7.15
C GLU A 180 13.24 -8.86 -8.32
N GLU A 181 12.64 -9.05 -9.49
CA GLU A 181 13.30 -9.54 -10.70
C GLU A 181 14.37 -8.57 -11.20
N GLU A 182 14.15 -7.26 -11.06
CA GLU A 182 15.14 -6.22 -11.39
C GLU A 182 16.20 -6.02 -10.31
N GLY A 183 16.07 -6.72 -9.17
CA GLY A 183 17.08 -6.77 -8.12
C GLY A 183 16.97 -5.65 -7.08
N PHE A 184 15.83 -4.98 -6.95
CA PHE A 184 15.59 -4.01 -5.88
C PHE A 184 15.79 -4.65 -4.50
N GLN A 185 16.60 -4.03 -3.66
CA GLN A 185 16.93 -4.54 -2.33
C GLN A 185 16.04 -3.88 -1.28
N PHE A 186 15.01 -4.58 -0.81
CA PHE A 186 14.17 -4.12 0.30
C PHE A 186 14.96 -4.07 1.61
N GLN A 187 14.89 -2.96 2.33
CA GLN A 187 15.48 -2.80 3.65
C GLN A 187 14.52 -3.27 4.75
N TYR A 188 13.23 -3.11 4.53
CA TYR A 188 12.17 -3.41 5.50
C TYR A 188 11.29 -4.57 5.01
N THR A 189 11.68 -5.79 5.37
CA THR A 189 10.95 -7.02 4.97
C THR A 189 10.25 -7.70 6.14
N ASN A 190 10.58 -7.35 7.38
CA ASN A 190 9.99 -7.91 8.59
C ASN A 190 9.04 -6.91 9.25
N LEU A 191 7.74 -7.20 9.21
CA LEU A 191 6.71 -6.29 9.75
C LEU A 191 6.90 -6.00 11.24
N THR A 192 7.26 -7.01 12.05
CA THR A 192 7.41 -6.85 13.51
C THR A 192 8.54 -5.87 13.85
N GLU A 193 9.67 -5.97 13.16
CA GLU A 193 10.82 -5.09 13.35
C GLU A 193 10.50 -3.68 12.86
N THR A 194 9.91 -3.57 11.68
CA THR A 194 9.46 -2.31 11.10
C THR A 194 8.49 -1.56 12.01
N LEU A 195 7.48 -2.25 12.54
CA LEU A 195 6.53 -1.61 13.46
C LEU A 195 7.17 -1.18 14.79
N LYS A 196 8.14 -1.93 15.30
CA LYS A 196 8.87 -1.52 16.54
C LYS A 196 9.72 -0.26 16.36
N GLU A 197 10.21 -0.03 15.14
CA GLU A 197 10.95 1.18 14.82
C GLU A 197 10.04 2.41 14.70
N LEU A 198 8.82 2.21 14.17
CA LEU A 198 7.91 3.30 13.83
C LEU A 198 7.02 3.78 14.99
N VAL A 199 6.78 2.97 16.07
CA VAL A 199 5.79 3.26 17.13
C VAL A 199 6.38 3.49 18.51
#